data_828967ea90f46cfa7619c6816001ed34
#
_entry.id   828967ea90f46cfa7619c6816001ed34
#
_cell.length_a   1.000
_cell.length_b   1.000
_cell.length_c   1.000
_cell.angle_alpha   90.00
_cell.angle_beta   90.00
_cell.angle_gamma   90.00
#
_symmetry.space_group_name_H-M   'P 1'
#
loop_
_entity.id
_entity.type
_entity.pdbx_description
1 polymer ?
#
loop_
_entity_poly.entity_id
_entity_poly.type
_entity_poly.pdbx_seq_one_letter_code
_entity_poly.pdbx_strand_id
1 'polypeptide(L)'
;MLEPAEDVVPRLRVITREIPPMDDVLAYTTPYDPLFWSRRGESLAAFGDLLTLRYVGAQPGDATISERWRAIAAAAEVDDPVQLPGTGLVAFGSFVFDPRSERENVLRVPGMIVGRHSGRAWVTRLAFDDTPDEPEPELPPRSPFGPHWSATLGPGRQTAEKYQDAVRQAIEAIGAREVAKVVLARDITGTVPAGSDLRRLVRSLLEGYPDCWVFAVDGLIGASPETLVTVSDGTVTARVLAGTVARGGDADADVAASIALTESTKDQDEHRFAVQSVLKALAPHTSSLAAESRPFTLKLPNVWHLATDVEGVLSEDASSLDLLSVLHPTAAVAGTPTAAAMEVIRRLEPFDRGRYAGAVGWTGASGDGEWAIALRCAQIDRSAPSSPTAPITAYAGAGIVADSVPESELLETRVKFRPIVEALA
;
A
#
# COMPACT_ATOMS: atom_id res chain seq x y z
N MET A 1 -3.94 9.40 25.08
CA MET A 1 -2.87 9.28 24.08
C MET A 1 -1.61 9.82 24.73
N LEU A 2 -0.69 8.96 25.14
CA LEU A 2 0.64 9.36 25.62
C LEU A 2 1.54 9.34 24.38
N GLU A 3 1.94 10.51 23.88
CA GLU A 3 3.15 10.59 23.08
C GLU A 3 4.30 10.21 24.02
N PRO A 4 5.01 9.10 23.78
CA PRO A 4 6.18 8.81 24.59
C PRO A 4 7.18 9.95 24.40
N ALA A 5 7.76 10.44 25.49
CA ALA A 5 8.92 11.33 25.44
C ALA A 5 9.95 10.68 24.49
N GLU A 6 10.56 11.47 23.62
CA GLU A 6 11.38 11.00 22.46
C GLU A 6 12.50 10.01 22.81
N ASP A 7 12.84 9.82 24.09
CA ASP A 7 13.97 9.03 24.57
C ASP A 7 13.61 7.70 25.24
N VAL A 8 12.32 7.34 25.41
CA VAL A 8 11.95 6.11 26.12
C VAL A 8 11.32 5.10 25.15
N VAL A 9 12.06 4.00 24.91
CA VAL A 9 11.52 2.86 24.13
C VAL A 9 10.44 2.17 24.97
N PRO A 10 9.16 2.14 24.54
CA PRO A 10 8.10 1.47 25.27
C PRO A 10 8.34 -0.05 25.30
N ARG A 11 8.12 -0.66 26.45
CA ARG A 11 8.11 -2.11 26.57
C ARG A 11 6.69 -2.64 26.37
N LEU A 12 6.55 -3.58 25.44
CA LEU A 12 5.28 -4.19 25.10
C LEU A 12 5.26 -5.64 25.53
N ARG A 13 4.12 -6.11 26.02
CA ARG A 13 3.81 -7.51 26.26
C ARG A 13 2.80 -7.95 25.21
N VAL A 14 3.13 -9.04 24.52
CA VAL A 14 2.38 -9.56 23.37
C VAL A 14 2.08 -11.03 23.57
N ILE A 15 0.80 -11.39 23.53
CA ILE A 15 0.33 -12.76 23.74
C ILE A 15 -0.54 -13.17 22.56
N THR A 16 -0.15 -14.23 21.84
CA THR A 16 -0.93 -14.80 20.73
C THR A 16 -1.48 -16.16 21.11
N ARG A 17 -2.75 -16.42 20.77
CA ARG A 17 -3.39 -17.73 20.95
C ARG A 17 -4.16 -18.13 19.72
N GLU A 18 -4.06 -19.40 19.36
CA GLU A 18 -4.87 -19.97 18.29
C GLU A 18 -6.33 -20.06 18.73
N ILE A 19 -7.24 -19.79 17.83
CA ILE A 19 -8.69 -19.87 18.05
C ILE A 19 -9.32 -20.74 16.95
N PRO A 20 -10.58 -21.20 17.12
CA PRO A 20 -11.26 -21.93 16.06
C PRO A 20 -11.26 -21.15 14.74
N PRO A 21 -11.12 -21.86 13.59
CA PRO A 21 -11.15 -21.24 12.28
C PRO A 21 -12.38 -20.36 12.07
N MET A 22 -12.21 -19.23 11.39
CA MET A 22 -13.29 -18.30 11.07
C MET A 22 -13.14 -17.73 9.66
N ASP A 23 -14.27 -17.35 9.06
CA ASP A 23 -14.28 -16.85 7.68
C ASP A 23 -14.20 -15.32 7.59
N ASP A 24 -14.66 -14.60 8.60
CA ASP A 24 -14.78 -13.15 8.58
C ASP A 24 -14.16 -12.52 9.83
N VAL A 25 -13.02 -11.84 9.65
CA VAL A 25 -12.35 -11.10 10.73
C VAL A 25 -12.68 -9.60 10.69
N LEU A 26 -13.25 -9.07 9.60
CA LEU A 26 -13.53 -7.63 9.45
C LEU A 26 -14.49 -7.09 10.53
N ALA A 27 -15.42 -7.95 11.03
CA ALA A 27 -16.35 -7.59 12.11
C ALA A 27 -15.68 -7.26 13.45
N TYR A 28 -14.38 -7.55 13.60
CA TYR A 28 -13.60 -7.27 14.80
C TYR A 28 -12.82 -5.94 14.72
N THR A 29 -12.87 -5.22 13.60
CA THR A 29 -12.31 -3.86 13.54
C THR A 29 -13.32 -2.82 14.02
N THR A 30 -12.80 -1.60 14.29
CA THR A 30 -13.67 -0.46 14.63
C THR A 30 -14.44 0.03 13.40
N PRO A 31 -15.73 0.40 13.53
CA PRO A 31 -16.54 0.87 12.40
C PRO A 31 -16.00 2.14 11.75
N TYR A 32 -15.46 3.05 12.56
CA TYR A 32 -15.14 4.42 12.11
C TYR A 32 -13.69 4.60 11.64
N ASP A 33 -12.78 3.78 12.13
CA ASP A 33 -11.37 3.76 11.76
C ASP A 33 -10.88 2.32 11.71
N PRO A 34 -11.35 1.54 10.73
CA PRO A 34 -10.94 0.14 10.62
C PRO A 34 -9.44 0.04 10.36
N LEU A 35 -8.81 -0.89 11.05
CA LEU A 35 -7.43 -1.28 10.82
C LEU A 35 -7.46 -2.70 10.25
N PHE A 36 -7.17 -2.82 8.94
CA PHE A 36 -7.44 -4.04 8.20
C PHE A 36 -6.47 -4.26 7.05
N TRP A 37 -6.10 -5.52 6.86
CA TRP A 37 -5.26 -5.98 5.77
C TRP A 37 -5.73 -7.35 5.29
N SER A 38 -5.88 -7.55 3.97
CA SER A 38 -6.34 -8.84 3.45
C SER A 38 -5.96 -9.07 1.99
N ARG A 39 -5.71 -10.32 1.65
CA ARG A 39 -5.60 -10.80 0.27
C ARG A 39 -5.94 -12.29 0.20
N ARG A 40 -6.77 -12.69 -0.78
CA ARG A 40 -7.09 -14.11 -1.06
C ARG A 40 -7.56 -14.90 0.16
N GLY A 41 -8.27 -14.24 1.07
CA GLY A 41 -8.76 -14.86 2.27
C GLY A 41 -7.80 -14.87 3.46
N GLU A 42 -6.52 -14.56 3.28
CA GLU A 42 -5.60 -14.24 4.37
C GLU A 42 -5.93 -12.84 4.89
N SER A 43 -6.06 -12.65 6.19
CA SER A 43 -6.57 -11.38 6.72
C SER A 43 -6.07 -11.08 8.13
N LEU A 44 -5.80 -9.80 8.38
CA LEU A 44 -5.55 -9.22 9.70
C LEU A 44 -6.59 -8.12 9.96
N ALA A 45 -7.31 -8.22 11.06
CA ALA A 45 -8.22 -7.21 11.57
C ALA A 45 -7.74 -6.76 12.94
N ALA A 46 -7.62 -5.46 13.16
CA ALA A 46 -7.10 -4.95 14.41
C ALA A 46 -7.94 -3.81 14.96
N PHE A 47 -7.83 -3.58 16.26
CA PHE A 47 -8.49 -2.49 16.96
C PHE A 47 -7.71 -2.04 18.19
N GLY A 48 -8.12 -0.88 18.70
CA GLY A 48 -7.36 -0.16 19.71
C GLY A 48 -6.15 0.56 19.10
N ASP A 49 -5.67 1.56 19.78
CA ASP A 49 -4.51 2.37 19.41
C ASP A 49 -3.55 2.37 20.60
N LEU A 50 -2.74 1.32 20.68
CA LEU A 50 -1.79 1.15 21.79
C LEU A 50 -0.63 2.13 21.66
N LEU A 51 -0.04 2.17 20.44
CA LEU A 51 1.07 3.05 20.11
C LEU A 51 1.00 3.45 18.65
N THR A 52 1.16 4.74 18.36
CA THR A 52 1.25 5.23 16.99
C THR A 52 2.51 6.07 16.82
N LEU A 53 3.38 5.65 15.91
CA LEU A 53 4.52 6.44 15.44
C LEU A 53 4.06 7.30 14.26
N ARG A 54 4.23 8.63 14.38
CA ARG A 54 3.90 9.61 13.33
C ARG A 54 5.10 10.51 13.08
N TYR A 55 5.35 10.84 11.81
CA TYR A 55 6.35 11.84 11.46
C TYR A 55 6.07 12.45 10.08
N VAL A 56 6.47 13.69 9.88
CA VAL A 56 6.42 14.42 8.61
C VAL A 56 7.84 14.66 8.13
N GLY A 57 8.15 14.17 6.92
CA GLY A 57 9.50 14.28 6.35
C GLY A 57 10.55 13.50 7.14
N ALA A 58 11.80 13.53 6.69
CA ALA A 58 12.94 13.02 7.43
C ALA A 58 13.81 14.22 7.84
N GLN A 59 14.00 14.46 9.14
CA GLN A 59 14.96 15.44 9.64
C GLN A 59 16.35 14.78 9.72
N PRO A 60 17.42 15.48 9.30
CA PRO A 60 18.77 14.96 9.48
C PRO A 60 19.07 14.71 10.97
N GLY A 61 19.43 13.47 11.30
CA GLY A 61 19.75 13.07 12.68
C GLY A 61 18.61 12.42 13.46
N ASP A 62 17.38 12.40 12.93
CA ASP A 62 16.27 11.65 13.53
C ASP A 62 16.41 10.16 13.28
N ALA A 63 16.09 9.35 14.30
CA ALA A 63 15.97 7.90 14.11
C ALA A 63 14.87 7.59 13.08
N THR A 64 15.19 6.75 12.11
CA THR A 64 14.21 6.31 11.10
C THR A 64 13.09 5.52 11.76
N ILE A 65 11.93 5.43 11.12
CA ILE A 65 10.82 4.62 11.63
C ILE A 65 11.22 3.15 11.76
N SER A 66 12.09 2.66 10.89
CA SER A 66 12.66 1.31 10.97
C SER A 66 13.51 1.11 12.21
N GLU A 67 14.38 2.06 12.55
CA GLU A 67 15.19 2.01 13.77
C GLU A 67 14.33 2.08 15.03
N ARG A 68 13.33 2.98 15.06
CA ARG A 68 12.38 3.06 16.19
C ARG A 68 11.57 1.77 16.34
N TRP A 69 11.08 1.21 15.24
CA TRP A 69 10.36 -0.07 15.25
C TRP A 69 11.23 -1.22 15.75
N ARG A 70 12.46 -1.32 15.29
CA ARG A 70 13.43 -2.32 15.72
C ARG A 70 13.72 -2.22 17.20
N ALA A 71 13.85 -1.02 17.74
CA ALA A 71 14.04 -0.81 19.17
C ALA A 71 12.83 -1.28 20.00
N ILE A 72 11.61 -1.00 19.53
CA ILE A 72 10.36 -1.47 20.17
C ILE A 72 10.27 -2.99 20.10
N ALA A 73 10.54 -3.58 18.94
CA ALA A 73 10.51 -5.03 18.74
C ALA A 73 11.52 -5.75 19.63
N ALA A 74 12.75 -5.21 19.78
CA ALA A 74 13.78 -5.76 20.62
C ALA A 74 13.48 -5.66 22.13
N ALA A 75 12.68 -4.65 22.56
CA ALA A 75 12.29 -4.45 23.94
C ALA A 75 11.00 -5.20 24.33
N ALA A 76 10.28 -5.75 23.37
CA ALA A 76 9.00 -6.42 23.60
C ALA A 76 9.18 -7.83 24.13
N GLU A 77 8.29 -8.26 25.03
CA GLU A 77 8.12 -9.65 25.45
C GLU A 77 7.00 -10.28 24.62
N VAL A 78 7.34 -11.31 23.81
CA VAL A 78 6.42 -11.94 22.88
C VAL A 78 6.23 -13.42 23.21
N ASP A 79 4.99 -13.80 23.54
CA ASP A 79 4.54 -15.18 23.68
C ASP A 79 3.64 -15.54 22.48
N ASP A 80 4.25 -16.17 21.47
CA ASP A 80 3.58 -16.54 20.22
C ASP A 80 3.88 -17.99 19.84
N PRO A 81 3.09 -18.95 20.33
CA PRO A 81 3.20 -20.35 19.91
C PRO A 81 2.61 -20.66 18.52
N VAL A 82 1.92 -19.69 17.89
CA VAL A 82 1.23 -19.89 16.59
C VAL A 82 2.18 -19.77 15.42
N GLN A 83 3.08 -18.79 15.45
CA GLN A 83 4.16 -18.57 14.48
C GLN A 83 3.72 -18.61 13.01
N LEU A 84 2.71 -17.79 12.69
CA LEU A 84 2.24 -17.56 11.32
C LEU A 84 2.51 -16.10 10.89
N PRO A 85 2.54 -15.80 9.59
CA PRO A 85 2.57 -14.42 9.14
C PRO A 85 1.46 -13.57 9.76
N GLY A 86 1.83 -12.46 10.40
CA GLY A 86 0.87 -11.56 11.09
C GLY A 86 0.52 -11.96 12.53
N THR A 87 1.19 -12.95 13.12
CA THR A 87 1.13 -13.26 14.56
C THR A 87 2.17 -12.46 15.35
N GLY A 88 2.09 -12.46 16.67
CA GLY A 88 3.03 -11.76 17.54
C GLY A 88 2.90 -10.23 17.48
N LEU A 89 4.02 -9.54 17.65
CA LEU A 89 4.06 -8.07 17.59
C LEU A 89 4.02 -7.59 16.14
N VAL A 90 2.92 -6.93 15.78
CA VAL A 90 2.67 -6.40 14.42
C VAL A 90 2.27 -4.95 14.48
N ALA A 91 2.75 -4.16 13.51
CA ALA A 91 2.34 -2.79 13.28
C ALA A 91 1.86 -2.60 11.83
N PHE A 92 0.82 -1.79 11.65
CA PHE A 92 0.26 -1.43 10.35
C PHE A 92 0.76 -0.06 9.91
N GLY A 93 1.21 0.06 8.68
CA GLY A 93 1.83 1.28 8.17
C GLY A 93 1.12 1.87 6.95
N SER A 94 1.18 3.18 6.85
CA SER A 94 0.78 3.93 5.66
C SER A 94 1.72 5.12 5.48
N PHE A 95 2.45 5.14 4.35
CA PHE A 95 3.54 6.06 4.09
C PHE A 95 3.23 6.93 2.88
N VAL A 96 3.77 8.14 2.88
CA VAL A 96 3.58 9.11 1.80
C VAL A 96 4.33 8.72 0.53
N PHE A 97 3.80 9.18 -0.62
CA PHE A 97 4.44 9.00 -1.92
C PHE A 97 5.72 9.84 -2.05
N ASP A 98 5.65 11.11 -1.66
CA ASP A 98 6.74 12.06 -1.75
C ASP A 98 7.28 12.40 -0.35
N PRO A 99 8.59 12.24 -0.09
CA PRO A 99 9.18 12.64 1.20
C PRO A 99 8.97 14.11 1.58
N ARG A 100 8.65 14.99 0.59
CA ARG A 100 8.32 16.41 0.83
C ARG A 100 6.86 16.64 1.18
N SER A 101 6.03 15.60 1.22
CA SER A 101 4.63 15.70 1.63
C SER A 101 4.51 16.26 3.05
N GLU A 102 3.53 17.13 3.27
CA GLU A 102 3.14 17.60 4.60
C GLU A 102 2.27 16.58 5.36
N ARG A 103 1.86 15.49 4.68
CA ARG A 103 1.09 14.41 5.30
C ARG A 103 2.00 13.52 6.14
N GLU A 104 1.48 13.09 7.29
CA GLU A 104 2.21 12.19 8.18
C GLU A 104 2.36 10.78 7.61
N ASN A 105 3.55 10.22 7.75
CA ASN A 105 3.79 8.79 7.74
C ASN A 105 3.31 8.20 9.06
N VAL A 106 2.70 7.03 9.03
CA VAL A 106 2.09 6.40 10.20
C VAL A 106 2.49 4.94 10.29
N LEU A 107 2.87 4.51 11.49
CA LEU A 107 2.99 3.12 11.87
C LEU A 107 2.22 2.91 13.18
N ARG A 108 1.16 2.08 13.15
CA ARG A 108 0.22 1.87 14.26
C ARG A 108 0.37 0.47 14.84
N VAL A 109 0.60 0.40 16.14
CA VAL A 109 0.54 -0.83 16.94
C VAL A 109 -0.83 -0.88 17.60
N PRO A 110 -1.71 -1.84 17.25
CA PRO A 110 -3.03 -1.95 17.87
C PRO A 110 -2.96 -2.59 19.25
N GLY A 111 -4.04 -2.51 20.01
CA GLY A 111 -4.19 -3.24 21.28
C GLY A 111 -4.57 -4.71 21.08
N MET A 112 -5.21 -5.03 19.95
CA MET A 112 -5.60 -6.41 19.63
C MET A 112 -5.63 -6.65 18.12
N ILE A 113 -5.26 -7.88 17.73
CA ILE A 113 -5.31 -8.37 16.35
C ILE A 113 -6.09 -9.68 16.32
N VAL A 114 -6.99 -9.81 15.36
CA VAL A 114 -7.64 -11.08 15.00
C VAL A 114 -7.18 -11.40 13.57
N GLY A 115 -6.52 -12.52 13.41
CA GLY A 115 -5.94 -12.90 12.12
C GLY A 115 -6.36 -14.28 11.66
N ARG A 116 -6.24 -14.49 10.34
CA ARG A 116 -6.38 -15.81 9.71
C ARG A 116 -5.36 -15.98 8.59
N HIS A 117 -4.78 -17.17 8.54
CA HIS A 117 -3.82 -17.56 7.50
C HIS A 117 -3.83 -19.08 7.33
N SER A 118 -3.86 -19.56 6.09
CA SER A 118 -3.82 -21.00 5.75
C SER A 118 -4.85 -21.84 6.51
N GLY A 119 -6.07 -21.31 6.66
CA GLY A 119 -7.16 -21.99 7.34
C GLY A 119 -7.10 -21.99 8.88
N ARG A 120 -6.04 -21.46 9.48
CA ARG A 120 -5.90 -21.23 10.93
C ARG A 120 -6.30 -19.82 11.28
N ALA A 121 -6.74 -19.61 12.52
CA ALA A 121 -7.09 -18.29 13.04
C ALA A 121 -6.49 -18.08 14.43
N TRP A 122 -6.23 -16.83 14.79
CA TRP A 122 -5.66 -16.47 16.08
C TRP A 122 -6.18 -15.14 16.58
N VAL A 123 -5.96 -14.90 17.87
CA VAL A 123 -6.08 -13.60 18.50
C VAL A 123 -4.76 -13.23 19.17
N THR A 124 -4.30 -12.01 18.96
CA THR A 124 -3.12 -11.45 19.62
C THR A 124 -3.53 -10.23 20.44
N ARG A 125 -3.13 -10.18 21.71
CA ARG A 125 -3.26 -9.01 22.55
C ARG A 125 -1.90 -8.36 22.75
N LEU A 126 -1.91 -7.02 22.68
CA LEU A 126 -0.75 -6.18 22.88
C LEU A 126 -1.07 -5.16 23.99
N ALA A 127 -0.19 -5.03 24.97
CA ALA A 127 -0.32 -4.10 26.07
C ALA A 127 1.06 -3.52 26.45
N PHE A 128 1.07 -2.42 27.20
CA PHE A 128 2.32 -1.98 27.85
C PHE A 128 2.68 -2.93 28.99
N ASP A 129 3.97 -3.12 29.23
CA ASP A 129 4.50 -4.06 30.24
C ASP A 129 4.09 -3.72 31.67
N ASP A 130 3.81 -2.44 31.95
CA ASP A 130 3.31 -1.94 33.25
C ASP A 130 1.80 -2.13 33.46
N THR A 131 1.10 -2.70 32.47
CA THR A 131 -0.32 -3.02 32.59
C THR A 131 -0.47 -4.23 33.54
N PRO A 132 -1.37 -4.19 34.56
CA PRO A 132 -1.61 -5.32 35.46
C PRO A 132 -1.88 -6.61 34.69
N ASP A 133 -1.49 -7.74 35.28
CA ASP A 133 -1.71 -9.07 34.70
C ASP A 133 -3.16 -9.24 34.23
N GLU A 134 -3.35 -9.22 32.93
CA GLU A 134 -4.63 -9.47 32.31
C GLU A 134 -4.75 -10.94 31.88
N PRO A 135 -5.95 -11.49 31.81
CA PRO A 135 -6.18 -12.86 31.39
C PRO A 135 -5.68 -13.11 29.96
N GLU A 136 -5.55 -14.38 29.58
CA GLU A 136 -5.31 -14.84 28.22
C GLU A 136 -6.17 -14.08 27.21
N PRO A 137 -5.67 -13.79 25.99
CA PRO A 137 -6.42 -13.04 25.00
C PRO A 137 -7.70 -13.80 24.61
N GLU A 138 -8.84 -13.17 24.81
CA GLU A 138 -10.13 -13.69 24.38
C GLU A 138 -10.60 -12.97 23.11
N LEU A 139 -11.30 -13.73 22.26
CA LEU A 139 -11.90 -13.16 21.06
C LEU A 139 -13.00 -12.15 21.47
N PRO A 140 -12.88 -10.87 21.07
CA PRO A 140 -13.87 -9.87 21.42
C PRO A 140 -15.22 -10.16 20.73
N PRO A 141 -16.31 -9.58 21.23
CA PRO A 141 -17.61 -9.72 20.55
C PRO A 141 -17.55 -9.07 19.16
N ARG A 142 -18.21 -9.72 18.19
CA ARG A 142 -18.36 -9.15 16.85
C ARG A 142 -19.15 -7.84 16.92
N SER A 143 -18.63 -6.79 16.32
CA SER A 143 -19.37 -5.54 16.15
C SER A 143 -20.29 -5.64 14.93
N PRO A 144 -21.63 -5.53 15.07
CA PRO A 144 -22.53 -5.54 13.92
C PRO A 144 -22.23 -4.37 12.98
N PHE A 145 -22.46 -4.59 11.68
CA PHE A 145 -22.30 -3.52 10.69
C PHE A 145 -23.40 -2.46 10.89
N GLY A 146 -22.99 -1.20 10.85
CA GLY A 146 -23.89 -0.05 10.89
C GLY A 146 -24.83 0.01 9.67
N PRO A 147 -25.72 1.01 9.59
CA PRO A 147 -26.61 1.21 8.45
C PRO A 147 -25.84 1.41 7.14
N HIS A 148 -26.49 1.15 6.02
CA HIS A 148 -25.96 1.46 4.71
C HIS A 148 -25.82 2.98 4.54
N TRP A 149 -24.77 3.40 3.86
CA TRP A 149 -24.51 4.78 3.46
C TRP A 149 -23.88 4.79 2.07
N SER A 150 -23.99 5.89 1.36
CA SER A 150 -23.37 6.08 0.06
C SER A 150 -22.75 7.47 -0.01
N ALA A 151 -21.84 7.66 -0.96
CA ALA A 151 -21.22 8.94 -1.22
C ALA A 151 -21.02 9.16 -2.74
N THR A 152 -21.15 10.40 -3.16
CA THR A 152 -20.87 10.79 -4.56
C THR A 152 -19.58 11.60 -4.60
N LEU A 153 -18.69 11.24 -5.52
CA LEU A 153 -17.44 11.94 -5.77
C LEU A 153 -17.58 12.80 -7.04
N GLY A 154 -17.14 14.04 -6.94
CA GLY A 154 -17.05 14.99 -8.03
C GLY A 154 -15.60 15.33 -8.40
N PRO A 155 -15.39 16.25 -9.36
CA PRO A 155 -14.04 16.69 -9.75
C PRO A 155 -13.27 17.26 -8.55
N GLY A 156 -11.99 16.89 -8.44
CA GLY A 156 -11.05 17.44 -7.47
C GLY A 156 -10.31 18.68 -8.01
N ARG A 157 -9.08 18.88 -7.52
CA ARG A 157 -8.20 20.00 -7.94
C ARG A 157 -7.70 19.86 -9.37
N GLN A 158 -7.43 18.59 -9.78
CA GLN A 158 -7.05 18.24 -11.15
C GLN A 158 -8.30 17.84 -11.94
N THR A 159 -8.96 18.83 -12.56
CA THR A 159 -10.12 18.57 -13.43
C THR A 159 -9.72 17.75 -14.66
N ALA A 160 -10.69 17.23 -15.40
CA ALA A 160 -10.43 16.45 -16.61
C ALA A 160 -9.59 17.24 -17.64
N GLU A 161 -9.93 18.51 -17.85
CA GLU A 161 -9.24 19.40 -18.78
C GLU A 161 -7.81 19.70 -18.31
N LYS A 162 -7.63 20.05 -17.03
CA LYS A 162 -6.29 20.29 -16.45
C LYS A 162 -5.41 19.03 -16.50
N TYR A 163 -6.01 17.85 -16.30
CA TYR A 163 -5.27 16.59 -16.42
C TYR A 163 -4.78 16.37 -17.84
N GLN A 164 -5.63 16.58 -18.85
CA GLN A 164 -5.22 16.48 -20.25
C GLN A 164 -4.14 17.50 -20.61
N ASP A 165 -4.19 18.72 -20.06
CA ASP A 165 -3.14 19.73 -20.25
C ASP A 165 -1.82 19.29 -19.58
N ALA A 166 -1.89 18.70 -18.39
CA ALA A 166 -0.71 18.13 -17.72
C ALA A 166 -0.11 16.97 -18.52
N VAL A 167 -0.94 16.11 -19.13
CA VAL A 167 -0.48 15.04 -20.02
C VAL A 167 0.27 15.62 -21.24
N ARG A 168 -0.24 16.68 -21.90
CA ARG A 168 0.46 17.35 -23.01
C ARG A 168 1.82 17.88 -22.57
N GLN A 169 1.88 18.57 -21.43
CA GLN A 169 3.13 19.08 -20.88
C GLN A 169 4.13 17.96 -20.51
N ALA A 170 3.63 16.82 -20.03
CA ALA A 170 4.47 15.64 -19.78
C ALA A 170 5.06 15.07 -21.07
N ILE A 171 4.26 14.98 -22.15
CA ILE A 171 4.75 14.57 -23.47
C ILE A 171 5.84 15.54 -23.98
N GLU A 172 5.67 16.85 -23.78
CA GLU A 172 6.70 17.86 -24.12
C GLU A 172 7.99 17.63 -23.32
N ALA A 173 7.90 17.37 -22.00
CA ALA A 173 9.04 17.06 -21.15
C ALA A 173 9.77 15.77 -21.60
N ILE A 174 9.02 14.75 -22.03
CA ILE A 174 9.57 13.52 -22.60
C ILE A 174 10.28 13.82 -23.93
N GLY A 175 9.67 14.61 -24.82
CA GLY A 175 10.28 15.07 -26.06
C GLY A 175 11.59 15.87 -25.85
N ALA A 176 11.64 16.66 -24.80
CA ALA A 176 12.83 17.38 -24.35
C ALA A 176 13.86 16.48 -23.64
N ARG A 177 13.56 15.19 -23.44
CA ARG A 177 14.39 14.20 -22.74
C ARG A 177 14.65 14.51 -21.26
N GLU A 178 13.75 15.23 -20.61
CA GLU A 178 13.81 15.43 -19.16
C GLU A 178 13.55 14.09 -18.45
N VAL A 179 12.59 13.31 -18.96
CA VAL A 179 12.20 11.97 -18.48
C VAL A 179 11.92 11.06 -19.67
N ALA A 180 11.99 9.75 -19.49
CA ALA A 180 11.55 8.77 -20.48
C ALA A 180 10.05 8.40 -20.30
N LYS A 181 9.60 8.45 -19.04
CA LYS A 181 8.22 8.15 -18.61
C LYS A 181 7.92 8.93 -17.35
N VAL A 182 6.69 9.39 -17.20
CA VAL A 182 6.19 9.97 -15.94
C VAL A 182 4.77 9.49 -15.66
N VAL A 183 4.44 9.20 -14.41
CA VAL A 183 3.08 8.83 -14.01
C VAL A 183 2.39 10.06 -13.45
N LEU A 184 1.31 10.50 -14.10
CA LEU A 184 0.51 11.63 -13.65
C LEU A 184 -0.80 11.15 -13.02
N ALA A 185 -1.18 11.77 -11.92
CA ALA A 185 -2.40 11.49 -11.18
C ALA A 185 -3.41 12.63 -11.28
N ARG A 186 -4.67 12.30 -11.01
CA ARG A 186 -5.76 13.25 -10.75
C ARG A 186 -6.57 12.79 -9.56
N ASP A 187 -7.33 13.72 -8.99
CA ASP A 187 -8.16 13.49 -7.83
C ASP A 187 -9.65 13.67 -8.14
N ILE A 188 -10.48 12.97 -7.37
CA ILE A 188 -11.92 13.21 -7.24
C ILE A 188 -12.24 13.29 -5.76
N THR A 189 -13.17 14.18 -5.39
CA THR A 189 -13.46 14.51 -4.00
C THR A 189 -14.94 14.47 -3.69
N GLY A 190 -15.25 14.27 -2.42
CA GLY A 190 -16.62 14.27 -1.91
C GLY A 190 -16.65 14.28 -0.39
N THR A 191 -17.76 13.86 0.18
CA THR A 191 -17.91 13.71 1.62
C THR A 191 -18.66 12.43 1.96
N VAL A 192 -18.32 11.84 3.10
CA VAL A 192 -19.07 10.73 3.71
C VAL A 192 -19.71 11.21 5.02
N PRO A 193 -20.87 10.69 5.44
CA PRO A 193 -21.44 11.03 6.74
C PRO A 193 -20.46 10.70 7.87
N ALA A 194 -20.30 11.57 8.86
CA ALA A 194 -19.30 11.41 9.93
C ALA A 194 -19.48 10.11 10.73
N GLY A 195 -20.70 9.62 10.86
CA GLY A 195 -21.04 8.36 11.54
C GLY A 195 -20.99 7.11 10.65
N SER A 196 -20.46 7.19 9.42
CA SER A 196 -20.40 6.05 8.50
C SER A 196 -19.55 4.91 9.04
N ASP A 197 -20.10 3.69 8.95
CA ASP A 197 -19.33 2.48 9.17
C ASP A 197 -18.46 2.19 7.95
N LEU A 198 -17.18 2.52 8.03
CA LEU A 198 -16.22 2.40 6.93
C LEU A 198 -15.90 0.94 6.58
N ARG A 199 -16.23 -0.01 7.44
CA ARG A 199 -16.09 -1.44 7.14
C ARG A 199 -17.00 -1.87 5.97
N ARG A 200 -18.06 -1.12 5.67
CA ARG A 200 -18.90 -1.37 4.49
C ARG A 200 -18.12 -1.13 3.19
N LEU A 201 -17.34 -0.05 3.15
CA LEU A 201 -16.46 0.21 2.01
C LEU A 201 -15.40 -0.91 1.87
N VAL A 202 -14.77 -1.32 2.98
CA VAL A 202 -13.82 -2.43 2.99
C VAL A 202 -14.48 -3.73 2.51
N ARG A 203 -15.71 -4.03 2.97
CA ARG A 203 -16.47 -5.22 2.57
C ARG A 203 -16.74 -5.24 1.06
N SER A 204 -17.21 -4.14 0.51
CA SER A 204 -17.47 -4.01 -0.92
C SER A 204 -16.21 -4.23 -1.76
N LEU A 205 -15.06 -3.72 -1.29
CA LEU A 205 -13.77 -3.94 -1.94
C LEU A 205 -13.31 -5.41 -1.86
N LEU A 206 -13.51 -6.09 -0.72
CA LEU A 206 -13.20 -7.52 -0.55
C LEU A 206 -14.01 -8.39 -1.52
N GLU A 207 -15.29 -8.11 -1.67
CA GLU A 207 -16.20 -8.85 -2.55
C GLU A 207 -15.89 -8.59 -4.03
N GLY A 208 -15.58 -7.33 -4.38
CA GLY A 208 -15.30 -6.94 -5.77
C GLY A 208 -13.88 -7.27 -6.25
N TYR A 209 -12.90 -7.34 -5.34
CA TYR A 209 -11.47 -7.44 -5.69
C TYR A 209 -10.70 -8.44 -4.83
N PRO A 210 -11.09 -9.73 -4.79
CA PRO A 210 -10.54 -10.72 -3.86
C PRO A 210 -9.04 -11.03 -4.08
N ASP A 211 -8.51 -10.78 -5.27
CA ASP A 211 -7.09 -10.98 -5.60
C ASP A 211 -6.20 -9.77 -5.27
N CYS A 212 -6.81 -8.63 -4.93
CA CYS A 212 -6.09 -7.42 -4.56
C CYS A 212 -5.75 -7.40 -3.05
N TRP A 213 -4.76 -6.59 -2.70
CA TRP A 213 -4.53 -6.18 -1.32
C TRP A 213 -5.63 -5.21 -0.90
N VAL A 214 -6.57 -5.67 -0.10
CA VAL A 214 -7.60 -4.82 0.48
C VAL A 214 -7.13 -4.35 1.85
N PHE A 215 -7.14 -3.04 2.04
CA PHE A 215 -6.57 -2.41 3.23
C PHE A 215 -7.42 -1.26 3.75
N ALA A 216 -7.29 -1.05 5.06
CA ALA A 216 -7.74 0.15 5.75
C ALA A 216 -6.73 0.50 6.83
N VAL A 217 -6.02 1.61 6.70
CA VAL A 217 -5.00 2.09 7.64
C VAL A 217 -5.07 3.61 7.73
N ASP A 218 -5.39 4.14 8.91
CA ASP A 218 -5.43 5.58 9.20
C ASP A 218 -6.25 6.39 8.18
N GLY A 219 -7.47 5.91 7.89
CA GLY A 219 -8.41 6.52 6.95
C GLY A 219 -8.08 6.31 5.47
N LEU A 220 -6.96 5.69 5.12
CA LEU A 220 -6.66 5.24 3.76
C LEU A 220 -7.28 3.87 3.53
N ILE A 221 -8.23 3.77 2.59
CA ILE A 221 -8.96 2.54 2.28
C ILE A 221 -8.87 2.26 0.78
N GLY A 222 -8.56 1.01 0.42
CA GLY A 222 -8.39 0.66 -0.99
C GLY A 222 -8.26 -0.83 -1.27
N ALA A 223 -8.14 -1.14 -2.58
CA ALA A 223 -7.89 -2.49 -3.10
C ALA A 223 -6.78 -2.43 -4.17
N SER A 224 -5.53 -2.58 -3.74
CA SER A 224 -4.37 -2.47 -4.61
C SER A 224 -4.03 -3.79 -5.30
N PRO A 225 -3.83 -3.80 -6.62
CA PRO A 225 -3.32 -4.97 -7.33
C PRO A 225 -1.79 -5.10 -7.25
N GLU A 226 -1.09 -4.06 -6.73
CA GLU A 226 0.36 -3.94 -6.86
C GLU A 226 1.08 -4.19 -5.54
N THR A 227 1.82 -5.29 -5.48
CA THR A 227 2.72 -5.61 -4.37
C THR A 227 4.02 -4.83 -4.53
N LEU A 228 4.46 -4.16 -3.47
CA LEU A 228 5.79 -3.55 -3.42
C LEU A 228 6.84 -4.59 -3.03
N VAL A 229 6.65 -5.22 -1.88
CA VAL A 229 7.53 -6.26 -1.35
C VAL A 229 6.79 -7.07 -0.28
N THR A 230 7.08 -8.36 -0.19
CA THR A 230 6.67 -9.20 0.93
C THR A 230 7.90 -9.88 1.54
N VAL A 231 7.86 -10.03 2.85
CA VAL A 231 8.83 -10.82 3.61
C VAL A 231 8.04 -11.79 4.47
N SER A 232 8.29 -13.08 4.29
CA SER A 232 7.62 -14.14 5.03
C SER A 232 8.65 -15.20 5.41
N ASP A 233 8.78 -15.44 6.69
CA ASP A 233 9.78 -16.36 7.25
C ASP A 233 11.19 -16.08 6.69
N GLY A 234 11.56 -14.78 6.67
CA GLY A 234 12.82 -14.29 6.13
C GLY A 234 12.96 -14.34 4.61
N THR A 235 11.99 -14.89 3.89
CA THR A 235 11.99 -14.90 2.41
C THR A 235 11.43 -13.60 1.87
N VAL A 236 12.27 -12.86 1.14
CA VAL A 236 11.90 -11.62 0.44
C VAL A 236 11.36 -11.97 -0.94
N THR A 237 10.18 -11.46 -1.29
CA THR A 237 9.68 -11.53 -2.66
C THR A 237 9.25 -10.15 -3.15
N ALA A 238 9.59 -9.82 -4.40
CA ALA A 238 9.15 -8.63 -5.08
C ALA A 238 8.86 -8.96 -6.55
N ARG A 239 7.97 -8.19 -7.19
CA ARG A 239 7.69 -8.33 -8.62
C ARG A 239 7.98 -7.04 -9.33
N VAL A 240 8.86 -7.11 -10.32
CA VAL A 240 9.23 -5.96 -11.17
C VAL A 240 8.35 -5.98 -12.40
N LEU A 241 7.68 -4.86 -12.66
CA LEU A 241 6.87 -4.64 -13.86
C LEU A 241 7.46 -3.49 -14.66
N ALA A 242 7.91 -3.75 -15.88
CA ALA A 242 8.37 -2.74 -16.83
C ALA A 242 8.25 -3.28 -18.25
N GLY A 243 8.12 -2.38 -19.25
CA GLY A 243 7.68 -2.76 -20.58
C GLY A 243 6.16 -3.01 -20.60
N THR A 244 5.44 -2.25 -21.43
CA THR A 244 3.97 -2.25 -21.41
C THR A 244 3.41 -2.11 -22.81
N VAL A 245 2.38 -2.90 -23.14
CA VAL A 245 1.61 -2.74 -24.37
C VAL A 245 0.10 -2.82 -24.05
N ALA A 246 -0.70 -2.07 -24.78
CA ALA A 246 -2.15 -2.15 -24.67
C ALA A 246 -2.67 -3.53 -25.09
N ARG A 247 -3.76 -3.98 -24.48
CA ARG A 247 -4.47 -5.19 -24.88
C ARG A 247 -5.06 -5.04 -26.28
N GLY A 248 -5.05 -6.14 -27.06
CA GLY A 248 -5.73 -6.19 -28.34
C GLY A 248 -7.26 -6.11 -28.21
N GLY A 249 -7.93 -5.62 -29.25
CA GLY A 249 -9.38 -5.49 -29.28
C GLY A 249 -10.14 -6.82 -29.41
N ASP A 250 -9.48 -7.89 -29.85
CA ASP A 250 -9.96 -9.25 -29.94
C ASP A 250 -8.89 -10.25 -29.47
N ALA A 251 -9.21 -11.53 -29.42
CA ALA A 251 -8.33 -12.57 -28.91
C ALA A 251 -7.02 -12.70 -29.69
N ASP A 252 -7.08 -12.60 -31.03
CA ASP A 252 -5.91 -12.78 -31.90
C ASP A 252 -4.99 -11.54 -31.79
N ALA A 253 -5.54 -10.34 -31.80
CA ALA A 253 -4.82 -9.10 -31.61
C ALA A 253 -4.20 -9.04 -30.20
N ASP A 254 -4.88 -9.59 -29.18
CA ASP A 254 -4.39 -9.63 -27.80
C ASP A 254 -3.17 -10.57 -27.64
N VAL A 255 -3.20 -11.74 -28.28
CA VAL A 255 -2.05 -12.65 -28.33
C VAL A 255 -0.90 -12.02 -29.11
N ALA A 256 -1.18 -11.39 -30.26
CA ALA A 256 -0.16 -10.71 -31.05
C ALA A 256 0.52 -9.58 -30.26
N ALA A 257 -0.25 -8.79 -29.48
CA ALA A 257 0.31 -7.75 -28.61
C ALA A 257 1.25 -8.33 -27.54
N SER A 258 0.86 -9.43 -26.88
CA SER A 258 1.72 -10.12 -25.90
C SER A 258 3.02 -10.65 -26.53
N ILE A 259 2.96 -11.23 -27.74
CA ILE A 259 4.13 -11.70 -28.48
C ILE A 259 5.04 -10.51 -28.84
N ALA A 260 4.47 -9.45 -29.42
CA ALA A 260 5.22 -8.26 -29.80
C ALA A 260 5.97 -7.64 -28.61
N LEU A 261 5.36 -7.63 -27.41
CA LEU A 261 6.00 -7.16 -26.18
C LEU A 261 7.21 -8.04 -25.81
N THR A 262 7.10 -9.37 -25.91
CA THR A 262 8.22 -10.27 -25.60
C THR A 262 9.35 -10.20 -26.62
N GLU A 263 9.07 -9.81 -27.86
CA GLU A 263 10.07 -9.67 -28.94
C GLU A 263 10.67 -8.25 -29.03
N SER A 264 10.07 -7.27 -28.34
CA SER A 264 10.53 -5.88 -28.33
C SER A 264 11.84 -5.74 -27.58
N THR A 265 12.94 -5.53 -28.31
CA THR A 265 14.27 -5.28 -27.71
C THR A 265 14.25 -4.07 -26.78
N LYS A 266 13.52 -3.01 -27.15
CA LYS A 266 13.35 -1.80 -26.33
C LYS A 266 12.72 -2.14 -24.98
N ASP A 267 11.59 -2.86 -24.98
CA ASP A 267 10.86 -3.18 -23.74
C ASP A 267 11.64 -4.17 -22.87
N GLN A 268 12.36 -5.12 -23.49
CA GLN A 268 13.26 -6.02 -22.77
C GLN A 268 14.42 -5.28 -22.11
N ASP A 269 15.03 -4.29 -22.79
CA ASP A 269 16.10 -3.47 -22.23
C ASP A 269 15.57 -2.61 -21.07
N GLU A 270 14.40 -1.95 -21.22
CA GLU A 270 13.76 -1.20 -20.14
C GLU A 270 13.50 -2.10 -18.93
N HIS A 271 12.95 -3.28 -19.17
CA HIS A 271 12.67 -4.27 -18.12
C HIS A 271 13.93 -4.73 -17.40
N ARG A 272 15.00 -5.05 -18.15
CA ARG A 272 16.28 -5.44 -17.57
C ARG A 272 16.86 -4.37 -16.67
N PHE A 273 16.79 -3.09 -17.06
CA PHE A 273 17.24 -1.99 -16.21
C PHE A 273 16.40 -1.85 -14.95
N ALA A 274 15.08 -2.05 -15.03
CA ALA A 274 14.21 -2.03 -13.86
C ALA A 274 14.55 -3.16 -12.87
N VAL A 275 14.74 -4.38 -13.37
CA VAL A 275 15.17 -5.54 -12.54
C VAL A 275 16.53 -5.28 -11.88
N GLN A 276 17.51 -4.79 -12.63
CA GLN A 276 18.84 -4.47 -12.10
C GLN A 276 18.76 -3.39 -10.99
N SER A 277 17.89 -2.41 -11.15
CA SER A 277 17.67 -1.36 -10.15
C SER A 277 17.13 -1.95 -8.84
N VAL A 278 16.12 -2.84 -8.92
CA VAL A 278 15.54 -3.51 -7.76
C VAL A 278 16.57 -4.43 -7.08
N LEU A 279 17.30 -5.24 -7.85
CA LEU A 279 18.36 -6.09 -7.31
C LEU A 279 19.44 -5.27 -6.59
N LYS A 280 19.86 -4.16 -7.18
CA LYS A 280 20.85 -3.27 -6.55
C LYS A 280 20.32 -2.64 -5.26
N ALA A 281 19.04 -2.27 -5.21
CA ALA A 281 18.42 -1.69 -4.03
C ALA A 281 18.27 -2.72 -2.91
N LEU A 282 17.93 -3.97 -3.23
CA LEU A 282 17.72 -5.04 -2.25
C LEU A 282 19.03 -5.68 -1.76
N ALA A 283 20.10 -5.67 -2.57
CA ALA A 283 21.35 -6.38 -2.25
C ALA A 283 21.96 -6.02 -0.88
N PRO A 284 21.94 -4.77 -0.37
CA PRO A 284 22.46 -4.48 0.97
C PRO A 284 21.65 -5.07 2.12
N HIS A 285 20.41 -5.48 1.87
CA HIS A 285 19.43 -5.92 2.86
C HIS A 285 19.15 -7.43 2.78
N THR A 286 19.81 -8.13 1.87
CA THR A 286 19.58 -9.56 1.63
C THR A 286 20.89 -10.33 1.66
N SER A 287 20.90 -11.52 2.27
CA SER A 287 22.06 -12.42 2.30
C SER A 287 22.19 -13.24 1.01
N SER A 288 21.09 -13.45 0.30
CA SER A 288 21.02 -13.99 -1.06
C SER A 288 19.91 -13.30 -1.83
N LEU A 289 20.09 -13.18 -3.16
CA LEU A 289 19.14 -12.51 -4.03
C LEU A 289 19.21 -13.12 -5.43
N ALA A 290 18.08 -13.49 -5.97
CA ALA A 290 17.94 -14.02 -7.32
C ALA A 290 16.74 -13.39 -8.03
N ALA A 291 16.83 -13.32 -9.35
CA ALA A 291 15.71 -12.96 -10.21
C ALA A 291 15.61 -13.98 -11.34
N GLU A 292 14.41 -14.23 -11.84
CA GLU A 292 14.24 -15.08 -13.03
C GLU A 292 15.03 -14.51 -14.21
N SER A 293 15.70 -15.39 -14.95
CA SER A 293 16.59 -15.00 -16.05
C SER A 293 15.85 -14.43 -17.27
N ARG A 294 14.56 -14.71 -17.40
CA ARG A 294 13.69 -14.22 -18.47
C ARG A 294 12.39 -13.69 -17.90
N PRO A 295 11.94 -12.51 -18.35
CA PRO A 295 10.65 -12.02 -17.97
C PRO A 295 9.52 -12.88 -18.59
N PHE A 296 8.39 -12.95 -17.90
CA PHE A 296 7.14 -13.45 -18.42
C PHE A 296 6.15 -12.32 -18.70
N THR A 297 5.12 -12.59 -19.50
CA THR A 297 4.05 -11.61 -19.73
C THR A 297 2.96 -11.73 -18.67
N LEU A 298 2.67 -10.62 -18.01
CA LEU A 298 1.59 -10.51 -17.04
C LEU A 298 0.39 -9.82 -17.69
N LYS A 299 -0.73 -10.53 -17.73
CA LYS A 299 -1.99 -10.02 -18.27
C LYS A 299 -2.73 -9.21 -17.20
N LEU A 300 -2.97 -7.94 -17.49
CA LEU A 300 -3.86 -7.09 -16.72
C LEU A 300 -5.12 -6.74 -17.52
N PRO A 301 -6.16 -6.18 -16.93
CA PRO A 301 -7.41 -5.88 -17.65
C PRO A 301 -7.22 -5.09 -18.95
N ASN A 302 -6.32 -4.10 -18.97
CA ASN A 302 -6.16 -3.17 -20.09
C ASN A 302 -4.79 -3.22 -20.78
N VAL A 303 -3.81 -3.92 -20.19
CA VAL A 303 -2.43 -3.95 -20.68
C VAL A 303 -1.78 -5.31 -20.43
N TRP A 304 -0.70 -5.56 -21.19
CA TRP A 304 0.30 -6.57 -20.89
C TRP A 304 1.55 -5.88 -20.34
N HIS A 305 2.18 -6.49 -19.34
CA HIS A 305 3.49 -6.09 -18.83
C HIS A 305 4.49 -7.22 -18.98
N LEU A 306 5.77 -6.89 -19.16
CA LEU A 306 6.83 -7.81 -18.79
C LEU A 306 6.96 -7.81 -17.26
N ALA A 307 7.09 -8.98 -16.68
CA ALA A 307 7.20 -9.22 -15.26
C ALA A 307 8.38 -10.13 -14.95
N THR A 308 9.09 -9.84 -13.86
CA THR A 308 10.12 -10.72 -13.29
C THR A 308 9.91 -10.80 -11.79
N ASP A 309 9.85 -12.02 -11.27
CA ASP A 309 9.85 -12.26 -9.83
C ASP A 309 11.29 -12.24 -9.31
N VAL A 310 11.46 -11.53 -8.21
CA VAL A 310 12.71 -11.41 -7.46
C VAL A 310 12.48 -12.11 -6.14
N GLU A 311 13.39 -12.99 -5.77
CA GLU A 311 13.36 -13.70 -4.49
C GLU A 311 14.72 -13.60 -3.80
N GLY A 312 14.71 -13.48 -2.48
CA GLY A 312 15.92 -13.36 -1.68
C GLY A 312 15.70 -13.79 -0.24
N VAL A 313 16.78 -13.82 0.50
CA VAL A 313 16.76 -14.09 1.94
C VAL A 313 17.13 -12.81 2.67
N LEU A 314 16.26 -12.35 3.57
CA LEU A 314 16.48 -11.15 4.37
C LEU A 314 17.77 -11.30 5.20
N SER A 315 18.53 -10.24 5.35
CA SER A 315 19.66 -10.18 6.27
C SER A 315 19.17 -10.09 7.72
N GLU A 316 19.92 -10.62 8.69
CA GLU A 316 19.54 -10.67 10.11
C GLU A 316 19.21 -9.29 10.71
N ASP A 317 19.87 -8.23 10.23
CA ASP A 317 19.68 -6.86 10.72
C ASP A 317 18.66 -6.04 9.90
N ALA A 318 18.03 -6.64 8.89
CA ALA A 318 17.08 -5.96 8.02
C ALA A 318 15.62 -6.33 8.35
N SER A 319 14.70 -5.51 7.89
CA SER A 319 13.25 -5.70 8.03
C SER A 319 12.52 -5.33 6.74
N SER A 320 11.27 -5.69 6.63
CA SER A 320 10.40 -5.27 5.52
C SER A 320 10.29 -3.73 5.42
N LEU A 321 10.43 -3.00 6.54
CA LEU A 321 10.49 -1.53 6.53
C LEU A 321 11.76 -0.98 5.88
N ASP A 322 12.91 -1.65 6.05
CA ASP A 322 14.15 -1.22 5.40
C ASP A 322 14.04 -1.41 3.88
N LEU A 323 13.47 -2.54 3.44
CA LEU A 323 13.22 -2.81 2.02
C LEU A 323 12.27 -1.78 1.40
N LEU A 324 11.23 -1.37 2.14
CA LEU A 324 10.30 -0.33 1.70
C LEU A 324 11.03 0.97 1.39
N SER A 325 11.93 1.41 2.27
CA SER A 325 12.64 2.68 2.14
C SER A 325 13.54 2.76 0.89
N VAL A 326 14.06 1.62 0.43
CA VAL A 326 14.95 1.55 -0.74
C VAL A 326 14.22 1.25 -2.05
N LEU A 327 13.02 0.67 -1.99
CA LEU A 327 12.22 0.33 -3.17
C LEU A 327 11.26 1.44 -3.59
N HIS A 328 10.75 2.24 -2.63
CA HIS A 328 9.75 3.26 -2.90
C HIS A 328 10.36 4.66 -3.04
N PRO A 329 9.89 5.50 -4.00
CA PRO A 329 8.88 5.20 -5.01
C PRO A 329 9.43 4.42 -6.21
N THR A 330 8.61 3.50 -6.73
CA THR A 330 8.96 2.73 -7.93
C THR A 330 8.74 3.53 -9.22
N ALA A 331 9.38 3.11 -10.30
CA ALA A 331 9.14 3.66 -11.64
C ALA A 331 7.69 3.46 -12.13
N ALA A 332 6.97 2.49 -11.57
CA ALA A 332 5.58 2.20 -11.90
C ALA A 332 4.60 3.29 -11.43
N VAL A 333 4.96 4.04 -10.38
CA VAL A 333 4.11 5.11 -9.83
C VAL A 333 4.73 6.50 -9.92
N ALA A 334 6.02 6.62 -10.19
CA ALA A 334 6.72 7.88 -10.41
C ALA A 334 7.10 8.08 -11.88
N GLY A 335 7.92 7.23 -12.44
CA GLY A 335 8.45 7.31 -13.81
C GLY A 335 9.95 7.03 -13.88
N THR A 336 10.55 7.31 -15.03
CA THR A 336 11.95 6.96 -15.32
C THR A 336 12.69 8.14 -15.99
N PRO A 337 13.85 8.57 -15.48
CA PRO A 337 14.43 8.24 -14.15
C PRO A 337 13.57 8.76 -13.01
N THR A 338 13.49 8.01 -11.90
CA THR A 338 12.56 8.31 -10.80
C THR A 338 12.74 9.72 -10.24
N ALA A 339 13.95 10.17 -9.97
CA ALA A 339 14.20 11.50 -9.41
C ALA A 339 13.73 12.63 -10.34
N ALA A 340 13.98 12.53 -11.64
CA ALA A 340 13.52 13.52 -12.63
C ALA A 340 11.98 13.48 -12.78
N ALA A 341 11.38 12.28 -12.78
CA ALA A 341 9.94 12.10 -12.84
C ALA A 341 9.24 12.74 -11.63
N MET A 342 9.81 12.63 -10.43
CA MET A 342 9.29 13.30 -9.23
C MET A 342 9.25 14.83 -9.38
N GLU A 343 10.26 15.46 -9.99
CA GLU A 343 10.22 16.91 -10.22
C GLU A 343 9.18 17.29 -11.29
N VAL A 344 8.97 16.48 -12.33
CA VAL A 344 7.90 16.70 -13.31
C VAL A 344 6.53 16.56 -12.66
N ILE A 345 6.30 15.54 -11.82
CA ILE A 345 5.06 15.35 -11.06
C ILE A 345 4.74 16.59 -10.21
N ARG A 346 5.70 17.06 -9.41
CA ARG A 346 5.55 18.24 -8.56
C ARG A 346 5.21 19.52 -9.34
N ARG A 347 5.71 19.63 -10.56
CA ARG A 347 5.44 20.76 -11.46
C ARG A 347 4.02 20.69 -12.06
N LEU A 348 3.53 19.49 -12.37
CA LEU A 348 2.32 19.29 -13.17
C LEU A 348 1.08 18.94 -12.34
N GLU A 349 1.24 18.40 -11.14
CA GLU A 349 0.12 18.09 -10.24
C GLU A 349 -0.14 19.27 -9.28
N PRO A 350 -1.40 19.77 -9.18
CA PRO A 350 -1.74 20.91 -8.32
C PRO A 350 -2.02 20.52 -6.86
N PHE A 351 -1.66 19.29 -6.46
CA PHE A 351 -1.92 18.73 -5.14
C PHE A 351 -0.77 17.86 -4.67
N ASP A 352 -0.69 17.67 -3.35
CA ASP A 352 0.10 16.61 -2.73
C ASP A 352 -0.67 15.29 -2.80
N ARG A 353 -0.06 14.24 -3.31
CA ARG A 353 -0.65 12.89 -3.33
C ARG A 353 -0.87 12.33 -1.93
N GLY A 354 -0.17 12.88 -0.93
CA GLY A 354 -0.16 12.31 0.40
C GLY A 354 0.25 10.84 0.36
N ARG A 355 -0.62 9.95 0.83
CA ARG A 355 -0.37 8.51 0.88
C ARG A 355 -0.79 7.73 -0.38
N TYR A 356 -1.51 8.37 -1.32
CA TYR A 356 -1.77 7.75 -2.61
C TYR A 356 -0.47 7.48 -3.36
N ALA A 357 -0.35 6.30 -3.94
CA ALA A 357 0.89 5.77 -4.55
C ALA A 357 2.08 5.65 -3.57
N GLY A 358 1.86 5.90 -2.29
CA GLY A 358 2.77 5.57 -1.20
C GLY A 358 2.73 4.08 -0.85
N ALA A 359 3.40 3.67 0.20
CA ALA A 359 3.35 2.29 0.66
C ALA A 359 2.33 2.11 1.79
N VAL A 360 1.61 0.98 1.76
CA VAL A 360 0.67 0.57 2.80
C VAL A 360 0.84 -0.91 3.09
N GLY A 361 0.75 -1.30 4.36
CA GLY A 361 0.94 -2.70 4.72
C GLY A 361 1.13 -2.91 6.22
N TRP A 362 1.85 -3.96 6.55
CA TRP A 362 2.21 -4.30 7.93
C TRP A 362 3.64 -4.83 8.03
N THR A 363 4.20 -4.73 9.23
CA THR A 363 5.50 -5.32 9.62
C THR A 363 5.41 -6.01 10.96
N GLY A 364 6.11 -7.14 11.12
CA GLY A 364 6.25 -7.88 12.36
C GLY A 364 7.59 -7.62 13.07
N ALA A 365 7.70 -8.07 14.31
CA ALA A 365 8.95 -8.00 15.08
C ALA A 365 10.07 -8.87 14.50
N SER A 366 9.73 -9.95 13.78
CA SER A 366 10.68 -10.82 13.08
C SER A 366 11.36 -10.17 11.87
N GLY A 367 10.89 -8.99 11.45
CA GLY A 367 11.28 -8.35 10.18
C GLY A 367 10.36 -8.71 9.02
N ASP A 368 9.48 -9.70 9.18
CA ASP A 368 8.47 -10.06 8.19
C ASP A 368 7.49 -8.90 7.94
N GLY A 369 6.77 -8.96 6.83
CA GLY A 369 5.77 -7.97 6.49
C GLY A 369 5.32 -8.03 5.05
N GLU A 370 4.20 -7.38 4.78
CA GLU A 370 3.61 -7.29 3.46
C GLU A 370 3.28 -5.84 3.13
N TRP A 371 3.80 -5.37 2.01
CA TRP A 371 3.65 -3.98 1.58
C TRP A 371 3.15 -3.90 0.15
N ALA A 372 2.10 -3.14 -0.05
CA ALA A 372 1.54 -2.80 -1.36
C ALA A 372 1.74 -1.31 -1.66
N ILE A 373 1.72 -0.97 -2.93
CA ILE A 373 1.58 0.43 -3.36
C ILE A 373 0.11 0.83 -3.17
N ALA A 374 -0.16 1.94 -2.50
CA ALA A 374 -1.51 2.41 -2.21
C ALA A 374 -2.21 2.94 -3.48
N LEU A 375 -2.77 2.03 -4.25
CA LEU A 375 -3.54 2.30 -5.47
C LEU A 375 -5.01 1.92 -5.28
N ARG A 376 -5.87 2.42 -6.20
CA ARG A 376 -7.33 2.13 -6.14
C ARG A 376 -7.88 2.38 -4.74
N CYS A 377 -7.53 3.52 -4.18
CA CYS A 377 -7.80 3.89 -2.80
C CYS A 377 -8.40 5.30 -2.68
N ALA A 378 -8.97 5.55 -1.52
CA ALA A 378 -9.40 6.87 -1.10
C ALA A 378 -8.89 7.16 0.32
N GLN A 379 -8.55 8.41 0.59
CA GLN A 379 -8.25 8.92 1.92
C GLN A 379 -9.50 9.59 2.49
N ILE A 380 -9.95 9.14 3.64
CA ILE A 380 -11.01 9.77 4.42
C ILE A 380 -10.34 10.58 5.52
N ASP A 381 -10.64 11.88 5.57
CA ASP A 381 -10.07 12.79 6.56
C ASP A 381 -11.07 12.99 7.72
N ARG A 382 -10.63 12.64 8.92
CA ARG A 382 -11.43 12.73 10.17
C ARG A 382 -10.87 13.74 11.16
N SER A 383 -10.02 14.64 10.70
CA SER A 383 -9.41 15.68 11.53
C SER A 383 -10.41 16.65 12.17
N ALA A 384 -11.65 16.72 11.65
CA ALA A 384 -12.73 17.56 12.17
C ALA A 384 -13.85 16.71 12.80
N PRO A 385 -13.71 16.19 14.03
CA PRO A 385 -14.66 15.26 14.64
C PRO A 385 -16.06 15.85 14.91
N SER A 386 -16.20 17.16 14.95
CA SER A 386 -17.48 17.87 15.13
C SER A 386 -18.23 18.13 13.81
N SER A 387 -17.62 17.85 12.66
CA SER A 387 -18.28 17.99 11.36
C SER A 387 -19.31 16.88 11.15
N PRO A 388 -20.51 17.16 10.58
CA PRO A 388 -21.48 16.13 10.22
C PRO A 388 -21.03 15.23 9.06
N THR A 389 -19.98 15.62 8.34
CA THR A 389 -19.39 14.89 7.24
C THR A 389 -17.87 14.90 7.32
N ALA A 390 -17.24 13.85 6.79
CA ALA A 390 -15.79 13.76 6.62
C ALA A 390 -15.44 13.86 5.14
N PRO A 391 -14.43 14.67 4.75
CA PRO A 391 -13.93 14.72 3.38
C PRO A 391 -13.38 13.35 2.95
N ILE A 392 -13.62 13.01 1.68
CA ILE A 392 -13.02 11.85 1.03
C ILE A 392 -12.37 12.29 -0.28
N THR A 393 -11.15 11.83 -0.53
CA THR A 393 -10.41 12.07 -1.77
C THR A 393 -9.92 10.74 -2.31
N ALA A 394 -10.29 10.43 -3.55
CA ALA A 394 -9.76 9.28 -4.28
C ALA A 394 -8.84 9.76 -5.40
N TYR A 395 -7.86 8.94 -5.74
CA TYR A 395 -6.84 9.24 -6.75
C TYR A 395 -6.74 8.14 -7.80
N ALA A 396 -6.42 8.53 -9.02
CA ALA A 396 -6.02 7.61 -10.07
C ALA A 396 -5.04 8.28 -11.02
N GLY A 397 -4.10 7.52 -11.57
CA GLY A 397 -3.07 8.01 -12.48
C GLY A 397 -2.83 7.08 -13.64
N ALA A 398 -2.14 7.61 -14.66
CA ALA A 398 -1.68 6.87 -15.82
C ALA A 398 -0.21 7.16 -16.12
N GLY A 399 0.49 6.18 -16.69
CA GLY A 399 1.88 6.32 -17.11
C GLY A 399 1.98 7.00 -18.47
N ILE A 400 2.54 8.18 -18.52
CA ILE A 400 2.68 8.99 -19.74
C ILE A 400 4.01 8.69 -20.42
N VAL A 401 3.93 8.40 -21.71
CA VAL A 401 5.06 8.16 -22.63
C VAL A 401 4.92 9.04 -23.87
N ALA A 402 5.92 9.02 -24.77
CA ALA A 402 5.95 9.91 -25.93
C ALA A 402 4.71 9.79 -26.84
N ASP A 403 4.14 8.59 -26.96
CA ASP A 403 2.99 8.30 -27.83
C ASP A 403 1.65 8.33 -27.06
N SER A 404 1.62 8.80 -25.82
CA SER A 404 0.40 8.92 -25.02
C SER A 404 -0.58 9.92 -25.64
N VAL A 405 -1.88 9.58 -25.58
CA VAL A 405 -2.98 10.40 -26.07
C VAL A 405 -3.77 10.92 -24.87
N PRO A 406 -3.84 12.24 -24.61
CA PRO A 406 -4.46 12.82 -23.41
C PRO A 406 -5.86 12.33 -23.09
N GLU A 407 -6.69 12.13 -24.12
CA GLU A 407 -8.06 11.62 -24.01
C GLU A 407 -8.08 10.16 -23.52
N SER A 408 -7.15 9.33 -24.02
CA SER A 408 -7.02 7.93 -23.63
C SER A 408 -6.55 7.80 -22.19
N GLU A 409 -5.56 8.60 -21.79
CA GLU A 409 -5.04 8.62 -20.42
C GLU A 409 -6.12 9.09 -19.42
N LEU A 410 -6.94 10.07 -19.80
CA LEU A 410 -8.08 10.49 -19.00
C LEU A 410 -9.11 9.34 -18.83
N LEU A 411 -9.42 8.59 -19.90
CA LEU A 411 -10.32 7.44 -19.83
C LEU A 411 -9.75 6.34 -18.93
N GLU A 412 -8.45 6.10 -19.01
CA GLU A 412 -7.76 5.14 -18.13
C GLU A 412 -7.94 5.50 -16.65
N THR A 413 -7.79 6.79 -16.29
CA THR A 413 -8.04 7.21 -14.91
C THR A 413 -9.48 6.95 -14.47
N ARG A 414 -10.48 7.12 -15.35
CA ARG A 414 -11.90 6.83 -15.03
C ARG A 414 -12.11 5.37 -14.67
N VAL A 415 -11.49 4.45 -15.44
CA VAL A 415 -11.53 3.01 -15.14
C VAL A 415 -10.86 2.72 -13.79
N LYS A 416 -9.75 3.38 -13.48
CA LYS A 416 -9.01 3.20 -12.23
C LYS A 416 -9.72 3.76 -10.98
N PHE A 417 -10.65 4.68 -11.13
CA PHE A 417 -11.52 5.15 -10.05
C PHE A 417 -12.66 4.18 -9.71
N ARG A 418 -13.06 3.30 -10.65
CA ARG A 418 -14.24 2.43 -10.50
C ARG A 418 -14.26 1.66 -9.17
N PRO A 419 -13.17 1.03 -8.69
CA PRO A 419 -13.21 0.28 -7.44
C PRO A 419 -13.75 1.08 -6.27
N ILE A 420 -13.32 2.34 -6.13
CA ILE A 420 -13.76 3.21 -5.04
C ILE A 420 -15.17 3.75 -5.31
N VAL A 421 -15.45 4.19 -6.54
CA VAL A 421 -16.76 4.76 -6.88
C VAL A 421 -17.87 3.73 -6.74
N GLU A 422 -17.66 2.50 -7.23
CA GLU A 422 -18.62 1.39 -7.11
C GLU A 422 -18.80 0.95 -5.65
N ALA A 423 -17.74 0.96 -4.85
CA ALA A 423 -17.82 0.58 -3.43
C ALA A 423 -18.47 1.65 -2.54
N LEU A 424 -18.61 2.90 -3.04
CA LEU A 424 -19.30 4.01 -2.38
C LEU A 424 -20.76 4.16 -2.82
N ALA A 425 -21.19 3.46 -3.86
CA ALA A 425 -22.56 3.48 -4.39
C ALA A 425 -23.46 2.57 -3.56
#